data_d78d61cca42bd217f09a7f9136ae297f
#
_entry.id   d78d61cca42bd217f09a7f9136ae297f
#
_cell.length_a   1.000
_cell.length_b   1.000
_cell.length_c   1.000
_cell.angle_alpha   90.00
_cell.angle_beta   90.00
_cell.angle_gamma   90.00
#
_symmetry.space_group_name_H-M   'P 1'
#
loop_
_entity.id
_entity.type
_entity.pdbx_description
1 polymer ?
#
loop_
_entity_poly.entity_id
_entity_poly.type
_entity_poly.pdbx_seq_one_letter_code
_entity_poly.pdbx_strand_id
1 'polypeptide(L)'
;MGDYMKKNIQLKVKSNYAKNIKAGYPLIMEEAIMNMKDVSVEGTIIELIDDKHQFLGKGYYGKQNKGRGWVLSQNQQETFDVNFFEKKLNLAIEHRSSLFEDATTTAFRVFNGEGDGVGGLTIDYYEGYYVISWYSEGIYQFKNEVIQALTNTVNVKGLYEKKRFASQGTYIEDNDFISGEKAPEPLLV
;
A
#
# COMPACT_ATOMS: atom_id res chain seq x y z
N MET A 1 21.54 15.48 5.29
CA MET A 1 20.16 15.69 5.74
C MET A 1 19.71 14.40 6.41
N GLY A 2 19.38 14.48 7.70
CA GLY A 2 19.35 13.32 8.58
C GLY A 2 18.34 12.25 8.18
N ASP A 3 18.85 11.05 8.20
CA ASP A 3 18.11 9.81 8.15
C ASP A 3 17.25 9.73 9.42
N TYR A 4 16.00 10.24 9.34
CA TYR A 4 15.01 9.96 10.35
C TYR A 4 14.67 8.47 10.20
N MET A 5 15.44 7.60 10.84
CA MET A 5 15.02 6.22 11.06
C MET A 5 13.59 6.27 11.58
N LYS A 6 12.63 5.89 10.75
CA LYS A 6 11.23 5.74 11.14
C LYS A 6 11.24 4.74 12.31
N LYS A 7 11.13 5.23 13.53
CA LYS A 7 11.20 4.42 14.75
C LYS A 7 10.04 3.41 14.71
N ASN A 8 10.37 2.13 14.68
CA ASN A 8 9.34 1.08 14.77
C ASN A 8 8.62 1.20 16.11
N ILE A 9 7.29 1.30 16.06
CA ILE A 9 6.46 1.33 17.25
C ILE A 9 5.84 -0.05 17.45
N GLN A 10 5.99 -0.60 18.66
CA GLN A 10 5.36 -1.87 19.02
C GLN A 10 3.94 -1.65 19.51
N LEU A 11 2.98 -2.29 18.85
CA LEU A 11 1.59 -2.29 19.24
C LEU A 11 1.17 -3.67 19.75
N LYS A 12 0.56 -3.69 20.92
CA LYS A 12 0.05 -4.92 21.57
C LYS A 12 -1.32 -5.26 21.04
N VAL A 13 -1.43 -6.45 20.48
CA VAL A 13 -2.68 -7.00 19.95
C VAL A 13 -3.39 -7.79 21.06
N LYS A 14 -4.69 -7.56 21.21
CA LYS A 14 -5.54 -8.37 22.11
C LYS A 14 -5.57 -9.83 21.65
N SER A 15 -5.57 -10.76 22.59
CA SER A 15 -5.41 -12.21 22.35
C SER A 15 -6.43 -12.78 21.35
N ASN A 16 -7.67 -12.29 21.38
CA ASN A 16 -8.73 -12.73 20.47
C ASN A 16 -8.49 -12.35 19.00
N TYR A 17 -7.68 -11.30 18.72
CA TYR A 17 -7.32 -10.86 17.37
C TYR A 17 -5.97 -11.42 16.90
N ALA A 18 -5.07 -11.79 17.82
CA ALA A 18 -3.72 -12.25 17.50
C ALA A 18 -3.72 -13.46 16.55
N LYS A 19 -4.68 -14.39 16.72
CA LYS A 19 -4.83 -15.58 15.88
C LYS A 19 -5.12 -15.21 14.42
N ASN A 20 -5.97 -14.20 14.19
CA ASN A 20 -6.31 -13.76 12.83
C ASN A 20 -5.10 -13.11 12.13
N ILE A 21 -4.32 -12.30 12.85
CA ILE A 21 -3.11 -11.70 12.31
C ILE A 21 -2.06 -12.77 11.97
N LYS A 22 -1.87 -13.76 12.86
CA LYS A 22 -1.00 -14.93 12.58
C LYS A 22 -1.46 -15.72 11.35
N ALA A 23 -2.77 -15.76 11.10
CA ALA A 23 -3.35 -16.42 9.92
C ALA A 23 -3.30 -15.56 8.64
N GLY A 24 -2.69 -14.37 8.69
CA GLY A 24 -2.48 -13.51 7.53
C GLY A 24 -3.57 -12.44 7.32
N TYR A 25 -4.47 -12.22 8.29
CA TYR A 25 -5.44 -11.11 8.18
C TYR A 25 -4.70 -9.76 8.19
N PRO A 26 -4.81 -8.95 7.12
CA PRO A 26 -3.91 -7.81 6.95
C PRO A 26 -4.38 -6.53 7.64
N LEU A 27 -5.69 -6.34 7.85
CA LEU A 27 -6.24 -5.09 8.37
C LEU A 27 -6.08 -5.00 9.89
N ILE A 28 -5.53 -3.89 10.36
CA ILE A 28 -5.37 -3.59 11.78
C ILE A 28 -6.56 -2.75 12.24
N MET A 29 -7.45 -3.35 13.03
CA MET A 29 -8.61 -2.67 13.59
C MET A 29 -8.24 -1.95 14.88
N GLU A 30 -8.85 -0.77 15.12
CA GLU A 30 -8.59 0.00 16.34
C GLU A 30 -8.88 -0.81 17.62
N GLU A 31 -10.01 -1.50 17.65
CA GLU A 31 -10.41 -2.32 18.78
C GLU A 31 -9.48 -3.51 19.06
N ALA A 32 -8.68 -3.92 18.07
CA ALA A 32 -7.72 -5.02 18.25
C ALA A 32 -6.46 -4.63 19.02
N ILE A 33 -6.17 -3.34 19.15
CA ILE A 33 -4.92 -2.83 19.72
C ILE A 33 -5.15 -2.28 21.13
N MET A 34 -4.24 -2.64 22.06
CA MET A 34 -4.32 -2.21 23.46
C MET A 34 -3.75 -0.81 23.69
N ASN A 35 -2.71 -0.43 22.95
CA ASN A 35 -1.94 0.80 23.09
C ASN A 35 -1.94 1.67 21.84
N MET A 36 -3.08 1.79 21.16
CA MET A 36 -3.22 2.55 19.90
C MET A 36 -2.76 4.02 20.04
N LYS A 37 -2.87 4.62 21.22
CA LYS A 37 -2.42 5.99 21.50
C LYS A 37 -0.91 6.22 21.34
N ASP A 38 -0.12 5.14 21.30
CA ASP A 38 1.34 5.22 21.16
C ASP A 38 1.78 5.57 19.72
N VAL A 39 0.85 5.48 18.76
CA VAL A 39 1.06 5.87 17.37
C VAL A 39 0.02 6.90 16.92
N SER A 40 0.48 7.94 16.22
CA SER A 40 -0.40 9.01 15.73
C SER A 40 0.01 9.57 14.36
N VAL A 41 1.22 9.26 13.90
CA VAL A 41 1.79 9.77 12.64
C VAL A 41 1.54 8.76 11.53
N GLU A 42 0.83 9.19 10.48
CA GLU A 42 0.56 8.39 9.29
C GLU A 42 1.85 7.88 8.64
N GLY A 43 1.85 6.63 8.20
CA GLY A 43 3.02 5.97 7.60
C GLY A 43 4.08 5.48 8.61
N THR A 44 3.85 5.65 9.92
CA THR A 44 4.76 5.08 10.93
C THR A 44 4.82 3.56 10.79
N ILE A 45 6.03 3.01 10.77
CA ILE A 45 6.23 1.56 10.80
C ILE A 45 5.83 1.02 12.16
N ILE A 46 4.97 0.01 12.15
CA ILE A 46 4.46 -0.65 13.36
C ILE A 46 4.79 -2.13 13.34
N GLU A 47 5.17 -2.65 14.51
CA GLU A 47 5.35 -4.07 14.79
C GLU A 47 4.24 -4.52 15.73
N LEU A 48 3.51 -5.55 15.34
CA LEU A 48 2.45 -6.13 16.14
C LEU A 48 3.03 -7.25 17.00
N ILE A 49 2.71 -7.24 18.29
CA ILE A 49 3.11 -8.26 19.24
C ILE A 49 1.89 -8.76 20.04
N ASP A 50 1.94 -10.02 20.48
CA ASP A 50 0.91 -10.58 21.37
C ASP A 50 1.19 -10.25 22.86
N ASP A 51 0.36 -10.78 23.75
CA ASP A 51 0.49 -10.65 25.20
C ASP A 51 1.78 -11.26 25.79
N LYS A 52 2.39 -12.22 25.04
CA LYS A 52 3.67 -12.85 25.38
C LYS A 52 4.86 -12.18 24.69
N HIS A 53 4.65 -10.98 24.09
CA HIS A 53 5.66 -10.25 23.33
C HIS A 53 6.19 -11.00 22.09
N GLN A 54 5.45 -11.99 21.57
CA GLN A 54 5.80 -12.66 20.32
C GLN A 54 5.38 -11.79 19.14
N PHE A 55 6.27 -11.67 18.16
CA PHE A 55 6.02 -10.95 16.92
C PHE A 55 4.87 -11.60 16.13
N LEU A 56 3.95 -10.78 15.64
CA LEU A 56 2.78 -11.20 14.84
C LEU A 56 2.85 -10.73 13.39
N GLY A 57 3.43 -9.56 13.17
CA GLY A 57 3.49 -8.94 11.86
C GLY A 57 4.03 -7.52 11.92
N LYS A 58 4.47 -7.02 10.78
CA LYS A 58 5.00 -5.68 10.57
C LYS A 58 4.22 -4.99 9.47
N GLY A 59 3.97 -3.70 9.64
CA GLY A 59 3.19 -2.94 8.70
C GLY A 59 3.31 -1.44 8.91
N TYR A 60 2.32 -0.71 8.46
CA TYR A 60 2.28 0.74 8.65
C TYR A 60 0.97 1.18 9.32
N TYR A 61 1.04 2.28 10.05
CA TYR A 61 -0.12 2.97 10.58
C TYR A 61 -0.74 3.86 9.51
N GLY A 62 -2.06 3.75 9.33
CA GLY A 62 -2.81 4.56 8.40
C GLY A 62 -4.30 4.47 8.67
N LYS A 63 -4.95 5.61 8.84
CA LYS A 63 -6.39 5.67 9.12
C LYS A 63 -7.19 5.44 7.84
N GLN A 64 -8.12 4.50 7.90
CA GLN A 64 -9.16 4.34 6.88
C GLN A 64 -10.41 3.75 7.54
N ASN A 65 -11.47 4.53 7.67
CA ASN A 65 -12.70 4.13 8.38
C ASN A 65 -12.40 3.61 9.80
N LYS A 66 -12.69 2.32 10.07
CA LYS A 66 -12.37 1.64 11.34
C LYS A 66 -10.96 1.05 11.40
N GLY A 67 -10.28 0.97 10.25
CA GLY A 67 -8.90 0.51 10.14
C GLY A 67 -7.91 1.54 10.69
N ARG A 68 -6.81 1.05 11.22
CA ARG A 68 -5.69 1.85 11.75
C ARG A 68 -4.35 1.48 11.14
N GLY A 69 -4.37 0.68 10.08
CA GLY A 69 -3.18 0.28 9.36
C GLY A 69 -3.30 -1.10 8.73
N TRP A 70 -2.22 -1.52 8.09
CA TRP A 70 -2.15 -2.82 7.41
C TRP A 70 -0.85 -3.52 7.75
N VAL A 71 -0.96 -4.82 7.99
CA VAL A 71 0.19 -5.73 8.06
C VAL A 71 0.64 -5.99 6.63
N LEU A 72 1.90 -5.77 6.33
CA LEU A 72 2.51 -5.97 5.02
C LEU A 72 3.44 -7.18 4.97
N SER A 73 3.98 -7.59 6.13
CA SER A 73 4.91 -8.71 6.24
C SER A 73 4.82 -9.41 7.58
N GLN A 74 5.06 -10.72 7.58
CA GLN A 74 5.28 -11.52 8.78
C GLN A 74 6.78 -11.78 9.04
N ASN A 75 7.66 -11.13 8.29
CA ASN A 75 9.08 -11.10 8.54
C ASN A 75 9.43 -9.81 9.31
N GLN A 76 9.93 -9.94 10.54
CA GLN A 76 10.30 -8.81 11.39
C GLN A 76 11.44 -7.98 10.80
N GLN A 77 12.33 -8.60 10.03
CA GLN A 77 13.47 -7.93 9.39
C GLN A 77 13.11 -7.24 8.06
N GLU A 78 11.85 -7.35 7.61
CA GLU A 78 11.44 -6.73 6.35
C GLU A 78 11.56 -5.21 6.42
N THR A 79 12.05 -4.61 5.33
CA THR A 79 12.07 -3.15 5.12
C THR A 79 11.10 -2.80 4.00
N PHE A 80 10.33 -1.73 4.17
CA PHE A 80 9.36 -1.28 3.16
C PHE A 80 10.02 -0.25 2.25
N ASP A 81 11.03 -0.71 1.52
CA ASP A 81 11.79 0.04 0.53
C ASP A 81 11.31 -0.29 -0.90
N VAL A 82 12.01 0.26 -1.89
CA VAL A 82 11.72 0.01 -3.31
C VAL A 82 11.71 -1.48 -3.65
N ASN A 83 12.68 -2.25 -3.14
CA ASN A 83 12.80 -3.68 -3.43
C ASN A 83 11.59 -4.48 -2.87
N PHE A 84 11.06 -4.07 -1.72
CA PHE A 84 9.84 -4.66 -1.16
C PHE A 84 8.66 -4.49 -2.10
N PHE A 85 8.42 -3.25 -2.56
CA PHE A 85 7.31 -2.96 -3.47
C PHE A 85 7.51 -3.59 -4.86
N GLU A 86 8.75 -3.65 -5.38
CA GLU A 86 9.06 -4.38 -6.62
C GLU A 86 8.69 -5.85 -6.53
N LYS A 87 9.04 -6.53 -5.43
CA LYS A 87 8.65 -7.94 -5.23
C LYS A 87 7.14 -8.13 -5.26
N LYS A 88 6.39 -7.23 -4.59
CA LYS A 88 4.92 -7.28 -4.58
C LYS A 88 4.31 -7.03 -5.95
N LEU A 89 4.84 -6.03 -6.68
CA LEU A 89 4.41 -5.71 -8.04
C LEU A 89 4.72 -6.82 -9.02
N ASN A 90 5.91 -7.41 -8.98
CA ASN A 90 6.28 -8.53 -9.85
C ASN A 90 5.34 -9.72 -9.67
N LEU A 91 5.01 -10.10 -8.43
CA LEU A 91 4.04 -11.17 -8.16
C LEU A 91 2.64 -10.83 -8.70
N ALA A 92 2.18 -9.59 -8.51
CA ALA A 92 0.88 -9.15 -9.02
C ALA A 92 0.83 -9.18 -10.56
N ILE A 93 1.90 -8.79 -11.24
CA ILE A 93 2.03 -8.82 -12.70
C ILE A 93 2.09 -10.26 -13.20
N GLU A 94 2.86 -11.14 -12.55
CA GLU A 94 2.93 -12.55 -12.88
C GLU A 94 1.54 -13.21 -12.84
N HIS A 95 0.75 -12.93 -11.80
CA HIS A 95 -0.64 -13.42 -11.69
C HIS A 95 -1.55 -12.91 -12.81
N ARG A 96 -1.18 -11.81 -13.48
CA ARG A 96 -1.96 -11.14 -14.54
C ARG A 96 -1.27 -11.17 -15.91
N SER A 97 -0.25 -12.01 -16.07
CA SER A 97 0.56 -12.07 -17.31
C SER A 97 -0.32 -12.27 -18.55
N SER A 98 -1.34 -13.12 -18.47
CA SER A 98 -2.29 -13.35 -19.57
C SER A 98 -3.04 -12.09 -20.01
N LEU A 99 -3.29 -11.13 -19.11
CA LEU A 99 -3.94 -9.86 -19.45
C LEU A 99 -2.99 -8.91 -20.19
N PHE A 100 -1.69 -8.97 -19.86
CA PHE A 100 -0.68 -8.19 -20.58
C PHE A 100 -0.35 -8.76 -21.97
N GLU A 101 -0.54 -10.06 -22.17
CA GLU A 101 -0.31 -10.76 -23.43
C GLU A 101 -1.52 -10.66 -24.39
N ASP A 102 -2.71 -10.38 -23.85
CA ASP A 102 -3.93 -10.24 -24.65
C ASP A 102 -4.03 -8.86 -25.30
N ALA A 103 -3.79 -8.77 -26.60
CA ALA A 103 -3.85 -7.53 -27.35
C ALA A 103 -5.26 -6.88 -27.39
N THR A 104 -6.30 -7.58 -26.97
CA THR A 104 -7.68 -7.07 -26.90
C THR A 104 -8.03 -6.51 -25.52
N THR A 105 -7.21 -6.78 -24.50
CA THR A 105 -7.40 -6.30 -23.15
C THR A 105 -6.49 -5.09 -22.88
N THR A 106 -7.05 -3.91 -22.99
CA THR A 106 -6.33 -2.64 -22.93
C THR A 106 -6.49 -1.88 -21.61
N ALA A 107 -7.40 -2.37 -20.72
CA ALA A 107 -7.62 -1.77 -19.39
C ALA A 107 -7.92 -2.85 -18.34
N PHE A 108 -7.15 -2.84 -17.23
CA PHE A 108 -7.36 -3.77 -16.11
C PHE A 108 -6.63 -3.32 -14.84
N ARG A 109 -6.98 -3.95 -13.71
CA ARG A 109 -6.31 -3.72 -12.44
C ARG A 109 -5.03 -4.54 -12.32
N VAL A 110 -3.89 -3.86 -12.28
CA VAL A 110 -2.57 -4.48 -12.14
C VAL A 110 -2.26 -4.85 -10.70
N PHE A 111 -2.68 -4.02 -9.74
CA PHE A 111 -2.44 -4.23 -8.32
C PHE A 111 -3.69 -3.94 -7.49
N ASN A 112 -4.10 -4.90 -6.65
CA ASN A 112 -5.37 -4.87 -5.93
C ASN A 112 -5.21 -4.90 -4.41
N GLY A 113 -4.46 -3.94 -3.86
CA GLY A 113 -4.43 -3.70 -2.42
C GLY A 113 -4.04 -4.92 -1.58
N GLU A 114 -4.88 -5.24 -0.61
CA GLU A 114 -4.69 -6.38 0.29
C GLU A 114 -4.55 -7.71 -0.45
N GLY A 115 -5.26 -7.86 -1.58
CA GLY A 115 -5.19 -9.08 -2.39
C GLY A 115 -3.80 -9.36 -2.95
N ASP A 116 -3.02 -8.31 -3.21
CA ASP A 116 -1.64 -8.39 -3.68
C ASP A 116 -0.62 -8.05 -2.56
N GLY A 117 -1.09 -7.98 -1.31
CA GLY A 117 -0.27 -7.91 -0.12
C GLY A 117 0.22 -6.51 0.29
N VAL A 118 -0.36 -5.43 -0.26
CA VAL A 118 -0.15 -4.05 0.23
C VAL A 118 -1.49 -3.33 0.28
N GLY A 119 -2.14 -3.33 1.43
CA GLY A 119 -3.41 -2.66 1.61
C GLY A 119 -3.31 -1.14 1.50
N GLY A 120 -4.44 -0.51 1.14
CA GLY A 120 -4.56 0.93 1.06
C GLY A 120 -4.19 1.56 -0.28
N LEU A 121 -3.78 0.78 -1.30
CA LEU A 121 -3.56 1.28 -2.66
C LEU A 121 -4.07 0.32 -3.73
N THR A 122 -4.37 0.85 -4.91
CA THR A 122 -4.58 0.07 -6.13
C THR A 122 -3.83 0.70 -7.30
N ILE A 123 -3.50 -0.11 -8.31
CA ILE A 123 -2.89 0.38 -9.55
C ILE A 123 -3.68 -0.18 -10.72
N ASP A 124 -4.19 0.71 -11.55
CA ASP A 124 -4.96 0.39 -12.75
C ASP A 124 -4.14 0.74 -14.00
N TYR A 125 -4.22 -0.12 -15.03
CA TYR A 125 -3.58 0.03 -16.34
C TYR A 125 -4.59 0.44 -17.40
N TYR A 126 -4.20 1.34 -18.28
CA TYR A 126 -4.99 1.83 -19.42
C TYR A 126 -4.06 2.10 -20.62
N GLU A 127 -3.88 1.16 -21.53
CA GLU A 127 -3.11 1.33 -22.77
C GLU A 127 -1.71 1.96 -22.58
N GLY A 128 -0.94 1.47 -21.61
CA GLY A 128 0.40 1.97 -21.25
C GLY A 128 0.40 3.09 -20.20
N TYR A 129 -0.76 3.62 -19.83
CA TYR A 129 -0.92 4.59 -18.75
C TYR A 129 -1.30 3.89 -17.46
N TYR A 130 -0.75 4.36 -16.35
CA TYR A 130 -1.03 3.79 -15.03
C TYR A 130 -1.64 4.84 -14.11
N VAL A 131 -2.59 4.41 -13.29
CA VAL A 131 -3.23 5.25 -12.28
C VAL A 131 -3.08 4.60 -10.92
N ILE A 132 -2.34 5.23 -9.99
CA ILE A 132 -2.22 4.80 -8.61
C ILE A 132 -3.33 5.48 -7.80
N SER A 133 -4.21 4.70 -7.17
CA SER A 133 -5.22 5.22 -6.24
C SER A 133 -4.78 4.94 -4.80
N TRP A 134 -4.67 6.00 -4.01
CA TRP A 134 -4.26 5.96 -2.61
C TRP A 134 -5.48 6.08 -1.71
N TYR A 135 -5.73 5.09 -0.86
CA TYR A 135 -6.90 5.06 0.02
C TYR A 135 -6.57 5.39 1.47
N SER A 136 -5.31 5.59 1.82
CA SER A 136 -4.84 5.96 3.14
C SER A 136 -3.66 6.91 3.03
N GLU A 137 -3.63 7.94 3.87
CA GLU A 137 -2.48 8.83 3.99
C GLU A 137 -1.23 8.07 4.45
N GLY A 138 -1.42 6.99 5.22
CA GLY A 138 -0.31 6.16 5.70
C GLY A 138 0.47 5.49 4.57
N ILE A 139 -0.20 4.86 3.58
CA ILE A 139 0.49 4.28 2.42
C ILE A 139 1.05 5.37 1.49
N TYR A 140 0.41 6.53 1.43
CA TYR A 140 0.90 7.65 0.64
C TYR A 140 2.28 8.15 1.09
N GLN A 141 2.68 7.91 2.35
CA GLN A 141 4.03 8.20 2.85
C GLN A 141 5.13 7.34 2.18
N PHE A 142 4.75 6.29 1.46
CA PHE A 142 5.64 5.43 0.67
C PHE A 142 5.50 5.69 -0.85
N LYS A 143 4.92 6.84 -1.22
CA LYS A 143 4.67 7.20 -2.62
C LYS A 143 5.91 7.05 -3.50
N ASN A 144 7.05 7.55 -3.06
CA ASN A 144 8.27 7.54 -3.86
C ASN A 144 8.77 6.12 -4.10
N GLU A 145 8.75 5.27 -3.07
CA GLU A 145 9.15 3.87 -3.17
C GLU A 145 8.22 3.08 -4.10
N VAL A 146 6.91 3.31 -4.00
CA VAL A 146 5.91 2.65 -4.86
C VAL A 146 6.05 3.09 -6.31
N ILE A 147 6.21 4.39 -6.57
CA ILE A 147 6.39 4.92 -7.93
C ILE A 147 7.66 4.38 -8.56
N GLN A 148 8.77 4.40 -7.83
CA GLN A 148 10.03 3.87 -8.32
C GLN A 148 9.94 2.37 -8.59
N ALA A 149 9.33 1.61 -7.69
CA ALA A 149 9.11 0.18 -7.89
C ALA A 149 8.27 -0.10 -9.14
N LEU A 150 7.19 0.66 -9.37
CA LEU A 150 6.36 0.51 -10.56
C LEU A 150 7.15 0.80 -11.84
N THR A 151 7.89 1.91 -11.88
CA THR A 151 8.67 2.31 -13.06
C THR A 151 9.84 1.37 -13.34
N ASN A 152 10.38 0.70 -12.32
CA ASN A 152 11.41 -0.34 -12.49
C ASN A 152 10.82 -1.66 -13.01
N THR A 153 9.55 -1.93 -12.75
CA THR A 153 8.91 -3.23 -13.02
C THR A 153 8.22 -3.28 -14.38
N VAL A 154 7.62 -2.16 -14.82
CA VAL A 154 6.87 -2.09 -16.07
C VAL A 154 7.28 -0.87 -16.91
N ASN A 155 7.02 -0.95 -18.22
CA ASN A 155 7.16 0.22 -19.08
C ASN A 155 5.96 1.17 -18.90
N VAL A 156 6.21 2.32 -18.28
CA VAL A 156 5.20 3.34 -18.00
C VAL A 156 5.23 4.41 -19.09
N LYS A 157 4.18 4.49 -19.91
CA LYS A 157 4.00 5.55 -20.89
C LYS A 157 3.62 6.87 -20.20
N GLY A 158 2.69 6.81 -19.26
CA GLY A 158 2.32 7.93 -18.41
C GLY A 158 1.78 7.46 -17.07
N LEU A 159 2.03 8.24 -16.03
CA LEU A 159 1.66 7.92 -14.66
C LEU A 159 0.81 9.02 -14.05
N TYR A 160 -0.29 8.60 -13.44
CA TYR A 160 -1.24 9.45 -12.73
C TYR A 160 -1.49 8.94 -11.31
N GLU A 161 -1.96 9.81 -10.42
CA GLU A 161 -2.43 9.41 -9.11
C GLU A 161 -3.82 9.94 -8.79
N LYS A 162 -4.51 9.24 -7.88
CA LYS A 162 -5.78 9.65 -7.26
C LYS A 162 -5.67 9.52 -5.77
N LYS A 163 -5.83 10.63 -5.05
CA LYS A 163 -5.89 10.62 -3.59
C LYS A 163 -7.34 10.37 -3.18
N ARG A 164 -7.60 9.22 -2.55
CA ARG A 164 -8.91 8.76 -2.10
C ARG A 164 -9.05 8.78 -0.58
N PHE A 165 -8.26 9.60 0.10
CA PHE A 165 -8.30 9.82 1.54
C PHE A 165 -8.59 11.29 1.86
N ALA A 166 -9.19 11.56 3.03
CA ALA A 166 -9.44 12.90 3.49
C ALA A 166 -8.20 13.46 4.20
N SER A 167 -7.74 14.64 3.80
CA SER A 167 -6.79 15.43 4.56
C SER A 167 -7.54 16.52 5.33
N GLN A 168 -7.34 16.61 6.64
CA GLN A 168 -7.99 17.59 7.53
C GLN A 168 -9.52 17.63 7.41
N GLY A 169 -10.16 16.48 7.15
CA GLY A 169 -11.61 16.35 7.01
C GLY A 169 -12.18 16.72 5.64
N THR A 170 -11.36 17.17 4.71
CA THR A 170 -11.76 17.45 3.33
C THR A 170 -11.29 16.33 2.41
N TYR A 171 -12.22 15.81 1.61
CA TYR A 171 -11.89 14.81 0.59
C TYR A 171 -11.08 15.48 -0.52
N ILE A 172 -9.92 14.90 -0.87
CA ILE A 172 -9.07 15.40 -1.96
C ILE A 172 -9.50 14.65 -3.22
N GLU A 173 -10.13 15.36 -4.16
CA GLU A 173 -10.46 14.84 -5.50
C GLU A 173 -9.43 15.31 -6.52
N ASP A 174 -8.15 15.00 -6.31
CA ASP A 174 -7.12 15.36 -7.28
C ASP A 174 -6.71 14.14 -8.10
N ASN A 175 -6.80 14.32 -9.43
CA ASN A 175 -6.17 13.45 -10.40
C ASN A 175 -4.89 14.13 -10.87
N ASP A 176 -3.78 13.81 -10.23
CA ASP A 176 -2.52 14.47 -10.55
C ASP A 176 -1.73 13.65 -11.58
N PHE A 177 -1.28 14.33 -12.64
CA PHE A 177 -0.26 13.79 -13.53
C PHE A 177 1.08 13.79 -12.80
N ILE A 178 1.76 12.63 -12.78
CA ILE A 178 3.04 12.48 -12.08
C ILE A 178 4.21 12.59 -13.06
N SER A 179 4.20 11.78 -14.12
CA SER A 179 5.34 11.70 -15.06
C SER A 179 5.01 10.99 -16.36
N GLY A 180 5.92 11.08 -17.35
CA GLY A 180 5.80 10.45 -18.65
C GLY A 180 5.04 11.33 -19.66
N GLU A 181 4.25 10.71 -20.52
CA GLU A 181 3.40 11.37 -21.50
C GLU A 181 1.99 11.55 -20.93
N LYS A 182 1.35 12.68 -21.26
CA LYS A 182 -0.07 12.85 -20.95
C LYS A 182 -0.93 11.97 -21.85
N ALA A 183 -1.92 11.30 -21.26
CA ALA A 183 -2.90 10.55 -22.02
C ALA A 183 -3.70 11.46 -22.94
N PRO A 184 -4.05 11.00 -24.18
CA PRO A 184 -4.96 11.74 -25.03
C PRO A 184 -6.37 11.83 -24.42
N GLU A 185 -7.11 12.87 -24.77
CA GLU A 185 -8.50 13.05 -24.35
C GLU A 185 -9.43 13.03 -25.58
N PRO A 186 -10.29 12.00 -25.72
CA PRO A 186 -10.43 10.81 -24.86
C PRO A 186 -9.33 9.76 -25.07
N LEU A 187 -8.96 9.03 -24.03
CA LEU A 187 -8.19 7.80 -24.16
C LEU A 187 -9.15 6.66 -24.52
N LEU A 188 -8.91 6.04 -25.66
CA LEU A 188 -9.66 4.85 -26.08
C LEU A 188 -9.01 3.61 -25.50
N VAL A 189 -9.79 2.77 -24.81
CA VAL A 189 -9.39 1.53 -24.18
C VAL A 189 -10.39 0.43 -24.47
#